data_332fd6adb4d03ba14ab3cbe01536b230
#
_entry.id   332fd6adb4d03ba14ab3cbe01536b230
#
_cell.length_a   1.000
_cell.length_b   1.000
_cell.length_c   1.000
_cell.angle_alpha   90.00
_cell.angle_beta   90.00
_cell.angle_gamma   90.00
#
_symmetry.space_group_name_H-M   'P 1'
#
loop_
_entity.id
_entity.type
_entity.pdbx_description
1 polymer ?
#
loop_
_entity_poly.entity_id
_entity_poly.type
_entity_poly.pdbx_seq_one_letter_code
_entity_poly.pdbx_strand_id
1 'polypeptide(L)'
;MDHPLRRPEEILAYRSLKQVIAAKPRSLWAVAPRDNALTAMRLMGEKNIGLVVVLEHGAIAGILSERDCVRRLVLAGKTPELTPVVDIMIRDVITIDLAKTFADCLKLMHLHNVRHLPVVENNTPITVISIRDLLAEAVQHHAKVIAELERERMTMLTSTA
;
A
#
# COMPACT_ATOMS: atom_id res chain seq x y z
N MET A 1 8.33 29.48 -30.97
CA MET A 1 7.78 29.23 -29.62
C MET A 1 8.53 28.06 -29.04
N ASP A 2 9.53 28.37 -28.20
CA ASP A 2 10.32 27.35 -27.54
C ASP A 2 9.41 26.58 -26.54
N HIS A 3 9.12 25.34 -26.83
CA HIS A 3 8.57 24.43 -25.86
C HIS A 3 9.75 24.05 -24.96
N PRO A 4 9.81 24.48 -23.68
CA PRO A 4 10.93 24.11 -22.85
C PRO A 4 10.90 22.57 -22.68
N LEU A 5 11.96 21.92 -23.13
CA LEU A 5 12.19 20.50 -22.88
C LEU A 5 12.07 20.28 -21.37
N ARG A 6 11.10 19.50 -20.95
CA ARG A 6 10.93 19.13 -19.53
C ARG A 6 12.23 18.48 -19.04
N ARG A 7 12.67 18.86 -17.87
CA ARG A 7 13.86 18.26 -17.27
C ARG A 7 13.63 16.77 -17.05
N PRO A 8 14.61 15.91 -17.33
CA PRO A 8 14.48 14.45 -17.08
C PRO A 8 13.95 14.12 -15.68
N GLU A 9 14.28 14.94 -14.70
CA GLU A 9 13.83 14.81 -13.31
C GLU A 9 12.31 15.00 -13.14
N GLU A 10 11.68 15.82 -13.98
CA GLU A 10 10.23 16.05 -13.96
C GLU A 10 9.46 14.89 -14.63
N ILE A 11 10.08 14.26 -15.62
CA ILE A 11 9.52 13.10 -16.35
C ILE A 11 9.67 11.82 -15.50
N LEU A 12 10.76 11.72 -14.74
CA LEU A 12 11.09 10.52 -13.94
C LEU A 12 10.49 10.51 -12.54
N ALA A 13 9.81 11.58 -12.12
CA ALA A 13 9.22 11.62 -10.78
C ALA A 13 7.96 10.74 -10.69
N TYR A 14 7.98 9.76 -9.78
CA TYR A 14 6.77 9.02 -9.41
C TYR A 14 5.73 9.95 -8.79
N ARG A 15 4.45 9.61 -8.95
CA ARG A 15 3.38 10.32 -8.24
C ARG A 15 3.65 10.28 -6.73
N SER A 16 3.29 11.36 -6.04
CA SER A 16 3.34 11.38 -4.58
C SER A 16 2.43 10.29 -4.00
N LEU A 17 2.75 9.81 -2.79
CA LEU A 17 1.92 8.83 -2.10
C LEU A 17 0.47 9.32 -1.96
N LYS A 18 0.29 10.61 -1.71
CA LYS A 18 -1.04 11.25 -1.66
C LYS A 18 -1.82 11.07 -2.97
N GLN A 19 -1.17 11.24 -4.12
CA GLN A 19 -1.79 11.05 -5.43
C GLN A 19 -2.10 9.57 -5.73
N VAL A 20 -1.21 8.66 -5.34
CA VAL A 20 -1.44 7.21 -5.46
C VAL A 20 -2.63 6.77 -4.64
N ILE A 21 -2.72 7.23 -3.39
CA ILE A 21 -3.83 6.90 -2.49
C ILE A 21 -5.14 7.54 -2.97
N ALA A 22 -5.10 8.79 -3.48
CA ALA A 22 -6.30 9.46 -3.99
C ALA A 22 -6.91 8.75 -5.22
N ALA A 23 -6.11 8.00 -5.97
CA ALA A 23 -6.57 7.22 -7.11
C ALA A 23 -7.21 5.86 -6.72
N LYS A 24 -7.14 5.49 -5.44
CA LYS A 24 -7.75 4.27 -4.90
C LYS A 24 -9.06 4.58 -4.18
N PRO A 25 -10.01 3.62 -4.15
CA PRO A 25 -11.11 3.71 -3.20
C PRO A 25 -10.53 3.84 -1.78
N ARG A 26 -10.89 4.88 -1.06
CA ARG A 26 -10.50 5.06 0.34
C ARG A 26 -11.27 4.08 1.19
N SER A 27 -10.77 2.88 1.34
CA SER A 27 -11.32 1.88 2.23
C SER A 27 -10.26 1.43 3.21
N LEU A 28 -10.54 1.62 4.49
CA LEU A 28 -9.78 1.04 5.59
C LEU A 28 -10.59 -0.15 6.12
N TRP A 29 -10.11 -1.35 5.87
CA TRP A 29 -10.73 -2.56 6.37
C TRP A 29 -10.12 -2.91 7.72
N ALA A 30 -10.96 -2.94 8.74
CA ALA A 30 -10.51 -3.11 10.11
C ALA A 30 -11.40 -4.07 10.89
N VAL A 31 -10.83 -4.63 11.95
CA VAL A 31 -11.49 -5.45 12.97
C VAL A 31 -11.10 -4.94 14.34
N ALA A 32 -11.86 -5.32 15.38
CA ALA A 32 -11.52 -5.04 16.76
C ALA A 32 -10.60 -6.11 17.36
N PRO A 33 -9.80 -5.81 18.41
CA PRO A 33 -8.95 -6.79 19.07
C PRO A 33 -9.71 -8.03 19.61
N ARG A 34 -10.95 -7.84 20.02
CA ARG A 34 -11.81 -8.89 20.58
C ARG A 34 -12.63 -9.67 19.54
N ASP A 35 -12.61 -9.25 18.27
CA ASP A 35 -13.18 -10.05 17.19
C ASP A 35 -12.45 -11.39 17.09
N ASN A 36 -13.13 -12.43 16.64
CA ASN A 36 -12.45 -13.70 16.41
C ASN A 36 -11.68 -13.68 15.08
N ALA A 37 -10.70 -14.56 14.97
CA ALA A 37 -9.85 -14.66 13.79
C ALA A 37 -10.65 -14.97 12.51
N LEU A 38 -11.74 -15.75 12.62
CA LEU A 38 -12.59 -16.08 11.46
C LEU A 38 -13.23 -14.82 10.85
N THR A 39 -13.66 -13.86 11.68
CA THR A 39 -14.19 -12.57 11.22
C THR A 39 -13.16 -11.82 10.39
N ALA A 40 -11.91 -11.73 10.86
CA ALA A 40 -10.83 -11.11 10.12
C ALA A 40 -10.52 -11.85 8.81
N MET A 41 -10.47 -13.18 8.83
CA MET A 41 -10.23 -14.01 7.64
C MET A 41 -11.33 -13.87 6.60
N ARG A 42 -12.61 -13.85 7.01
CA ARG A 42 -13.75 -13.61 6.12
C ARG A 42 -13.66 -12.23 5.47
N LEU A 43 -13.36 -11.18 6.24
CA LEU A 43 -13.20 -9.84 5.74
C LEU A 43 -12.07 -9.78 4.69
N MET A 44 -10.93 -10.42 4.94
CA MET A 44 -9.83 -10.50 3.97
C MET A 44 -10.28 -11.21 2.68
N GLY A 45 -10.97 -12.34 2.79
CA GLY A 45 -11.48 -13.08 1.63
C GLY A 45 -12.53 -12.32 0.83
N GLU A 46 -13.54 -11.74 1.49
CA GLU A 46 -14.62 -10.98 0.85
C GLU A 46 -14.13 -9.73 0.13
N LYS A 47 -13.13 -9.05 0.69
CA LYS A 47 -12.56 -7.82 0.14
C LYS A 47 -11.37 -8.05 -0.76
N ASN A 48 -10.92 -9.31 -0.90
CA ASN A 48 -9.73 -9.69 -1.67
C ASN A 48 -8.49 -8.88 -1.25
N ILE A 49 -8.26 -8.80 0.06
CA ILE A 49 -7.14 -8.09 0.69
C ILE A 49 -6.32 -9.05 1.55
N GLY A 50 -5.01 -8.85 1.60
CA GLY A 50 -4.10 -9.72 2.36
C GLY A 50 -3.82 -9.27 3.80
N LEU A 51 -4.47 -8.18 4.26
CA LEU A 51 -4.24 -7.61 5.59
C LEU A 51 -5.45 -6.80 6.04
N VAL A 52 -5.79 -6.90 7.32
CA VAL A 52 -6.73 -6.01 8.02
C VAL A 52 -6.00 -5.24 9.12
N VAL A 53 -6.44 -4.01 9.37
CA VAL A 53 -5.97 -3.19 10.50
C VAL A 53 -6.79 -3.59 11.73
N VAL A 54 -6.13 -3.68 12.88
CA VAL A 54 -6.82 -3.89 14.16
C VAL A 54 -6.94 -2.55 14.85
N LEU A 55 -8.17 -2.09 15.03
CA LEU A 55 -8.46 -0.79 15.64
C LEU A 55 -9.04 -0.96 17.03
N GLU A 56 -8.53 -0.16 17.96
CA GLU A 56 -9.09 -0.01 19.30
C GLU A 56 -9.23 1.50 19.59
N HIS A 57 -10.44 1.93 19.92
CA HIS A 57 -10.76 3.35 20.16
C HIS A 57 -10.34 4.29 19.02
N GLY A 58 -10.40 3.82 17.78
CA GLY A 58 -10.01 4.60 16.60
C GLY A 58 -8.51 4.64 16.30
N ALA A 59 -7.68 4.09 17.16
CA ALA A 59 -6.24 3.98 16.97
C ALA A 59 -5.83 2.58 16.50
N ILE A 60 -4.67 2.47 15.85
CA ILE A 60 -4.09 1.18 15.45
C ILE A 60 -3.60 0.44 16.70
N ALA A 61 -4.24 -0.67 17.05
CA ALA A 61 -3.78 -1.60 18.08
C ALA A 61 -2.87 -2.68 17.50
N GLY A 62 -2.98 -2.95 16.20
CA GLY A 62 -2.19 -3.96 15.52
C GLY A 62 -2.59 -4.12 14.05
N ILE A 63 -2.01 -5.12 13.42
CA ILE A 63 -2.38 -5.60 12.09
C ILE A 63 -2.46 -7.13 12.10
N LEU A 64 -3.27 -7.68 11.20
CA LEU A 64 -3.36 -9.12 10.98
C LEU A 64 -3.35 -9.39 9.48
N SER A 65 -2.40 -10.21 9.02
CA SER A 65 -2.30 -10.64 7.62
C SER A 65 -2.69 -12.09 7.44
N GLU A 66 -2.98 -12.50 6.19
CA GLU A 66 -3.17 -13.90 5.82
C GLU A 66 -2.00 -14.77 6.25
N ARG A 67 -0.76 -14.28 6.13
CA ARG A 67 0.45 -14.96 6.58
C ARG A 67 0.46 -15.20 8.10
N ASP A 68 -0.01 -14.22 8.87
CA ASP A 68 -0.11 -14.34 10.33
C ASP A 68 -1.19 -15.35 10.73
N CYS A 69 -2.30 -15.38 10.01
CA CYS A 69 -3.33 -16.42 10.20
C CYS A 69 -2.76 -17.82 10.00
N VAL A 70 -1.97 -18.03 8.94
CA VAL A 70 -1.32 -19.34 8.75
C VAL A 70 -0.35 -19.65 9.88
N ARG A 71 0.54 -18.73 10.25
CA ARG A 71 1.63 -18.97 11.20
C ARG A 71 1.18 -19.04 12.63
N ARG A 72 0.29 -18.13 13.06
CA ARG A 72 -0.08 -17.94 14.47
C ARG A 72 -1.39 -18.59 14.85
N LEU A 73 -2.17 -19.02 13.87
CA LEU A 73 -3.45 -19.69 14.05
C LEU A 73 -3.35 -21.14 13.57
N VAL A 74 -3.26 -21.38 12.27
CA VAL A 74 -3.32 -22.74 11.69
C VAL A 74 -2.16 -23.61 12.18
N LEU A 75 -0.91 -23.17 12.02
CA LEU A 75 0.27 -23.94 12.45
C LEU A 75 0.39 -24.05 13.97
N ALA A 76 -0.26 -23.15 14.71
CA ALA A 76 -0.35 -23.23 16.18
C ALA A 76 -1.53 -24.09 16.67
N GLY A 77 -2.30 -24.74 15.79
CA GLY A 77 -3.42 -25.58 16.13
C GLY A 77 -4.59 -24.85 16.79
N LYS A 78 -4.70 -23.54 16.57
CA LYS A 78 -5.78 -22.72 17.14
C LYS A 78 -7.01 -22.73 16.24
N THR A 79 -8.19 -22.65 16.85
CA THR A 79 -9.49 -22.60 16.16
C THR A 79 -9.85 -21.15 15.82
N PRO A 80 -10.12 -20.81 14.55
CA PRO A 80 -10.42 -19.44 14.14
C PRO A 80 -11.58 -18.79 14.86
N GLU A 81 -12.62 -19.54 15.14
CA GLU A 81 -13.84 -19.08 15.81
C GLU A 81 -13.61 -18.73 17.29
N LEU A 82 -12.65 -19.40 17.93
CA LEU A 82 -12.37 -19.27 19.36
C LEU A 82 -11.15 -18.42 19.68
N THR A 83 -10.40 -18.00 18.66
CA THR A 83 -9.17 -17.23 18.85
C THR A 83 -9.43 -15.74 18.62
N PRO A 84 -9.31 -14.89 19.65
CA PRO A 84 -9.39 -13.44 19.48
C PRO A 84 -8.24 -12.92 18.60
N VAL A 85 -8.51 -11.91 17.80
CA VAL A 85 -7.50 -11.26 16.93
C VAL A 85 -6.30 -10.77 17.73
N VAL A 86 -6.53 -10.25 18.93
CA VAL A 86 -5.48 -9.76 19.84
C VAL A 86 -4.41 -10.78 20.18
N ASP A 87 -4.73 -12.09 20.11
CA ASP A 87 -3.80 -13.18 20.43
C ASP A 87 -2.87 -13.54 19.25
N ILE A 88 -3.21 -13.09 18.05
CA ILE A 88 -2.48 -13.45 16.82
C ILE A 88 -2.02 -12.23 16.01
N MET A 89 -2.48 -11.01 16.32
CA MET A 89 -2.08 -9.79 15.63
C MET A 89 -0.61 -9.43 15.87
N ILE A 90 -0.06 -8.62 14.98
CA ILE A 90 1.23 -7.94 15.14
C ILE A 90 0.96 -6.58 15.78
N ARG A 91 1.63 -6.30 16.90
CA ARG A 91 1.46 -5.03 17.64
C ARG A 91 2.44 -3.94 17.20
N ASP A 92 3.67 -4.33 16.85
CA ASP A 92 4.68 -3.40 16.36
C ASP A 92 4.39 -3.06 14.89
N VAL A 93 3.51 -2.10 14.69
CA VAL A 93 3.02 -1.72 13.36
C VAL A 93 3.87 -0.59 12.81
N ILE A 94 4.46 -0.82 11.64
CA ILE A 94 5.15 0.21 10.88
C ILE A 94 4.10 0.96 10.09
N THR A 95 3.94 2.23 10.40
CA THR A 95 3.02 3.15 9.71
C THR A 95 3.80 4.17 8.89
N ILE A 96 3.14 4.75 7.91
CA ILE A 96 3.66 5.87 7.12
C ILE A 96 2.64 7.00 7.07
N ASP A 97 3.12 8.20 6.87
CA ASP A 97 2.30 9.39 6.58
C ASP A 97 2.30 9.72 5.07
N LEU A 98 1.46 10.68 4.67
CA LEU A 98 1.31 11.09 3.29
C LEU A 98 2.53 11.85 2.72
N ALA A 99 3.50 12.25 3.55
CA ALA A 99 4.72 12.92 3.12
C ALA A 99 5.77 11.93 2.60
N LYS A 100 5.61 10.64 2.87
CA LYS A 100 6.51 9.58 2.38
C LYS A 100 6.44 9.46 0.86
N THR A 101 7.59 9.17 0.28
CA THR A 101 7.71 8.93 -1.16
C THR A 101 7.44 7.46 -1.51
N PHE A 102 7.24 7.20 -2.80
CA PHE A 102 7.21 5.85 -3.34
C PHE A 102 8.46 5.03 -2.95
N ALA A 103 9.64 5.63 -3.08
CA ALA A 103 10.91 4.99 -2.73
C ALA A 103 11.02 4.68 -1.23
N ASP A 104 10.52 5.59 -0.36
CA ASP A 104 10.49 5.34 1.09
C ASP A 104 9.61 4.14 1.42
N CYS A 105 8.45 4.02 0.80
CA CYS A 105 7.55 2.88 0.99
C CYS A 105 8.23 1.56 0.60
N LEU A 106 8.85 1.50 -0.59
CA LEU A 106 9.58 0.30 -1.02
C LEU A 106 10.73 -0.05 -0.08
N LYS A 107 11.50 0.95 0.36
CA LYS A 107 12.62 0.77 1.29
C LYS A 107 12.13 0.21 2.63
N LEU A 108 11.04 0.77 3.19
CA LEU A 108 10.46 0.28 4.44
C LEU A 108 9.92 -1.15 4.30
N MET A 109 9.21 -1.45 3.19
CA MET A 109 8.70 -2.80 2.93
C MET A 109 9.84 -3.82 2.83
N HIS A 110 10.94 -3.47 2.14
CA HIS A 110 12.10 -4.33 2.03
C HIS A 110 12.82 -4.52 3.37
N LEU A 111 13.12 -3.43 4.07
CA LEU A 111 13.86 -3.44 5.34
C LEU A 111 13.16 -4.29 6.41
N HIS A 112 11.84 -4.19 6.49
CA HIS A 112 11.04 -4.87 7.51
C HIS A 112 10.38 -6.16 7.01
N ASN A 113 10.66 -6.57 5.76
CA ASN A 113 10.08 -7.76 5.13
C ASN A 113 8.53 -7.78 5.22
N VAL A 114 7.90 -6.61 5.01
CA VAL A 114 6.45 -6.44 4.97
C VAL A 114 6.00 -6.06 3.56
N ARG A 115 4.75 -6.36 3.22
CA ARG A 115 4.15 -6.05 1.91
C ARG A 115 3.00 -5.06 1.98
N HIS A 116 2.71 -4.58 3.17
CA HIS A 116 1.62 -3.65 3.46
C HIS A 116 2.10 -2.64 4.50
N LEU A 117 1.74 -1.39 4.32
CA LEU A 117 2.01 -0.30 5.25
C LEU A 117 0.70 0.45 5.51
N PRO A 118 0.18 0.45 6.73
CA PRO A 118 -0.90 1.36 7.11
C PRO A 118 -0.47 2.81 6.96
N VAL A 119 -1.34 3.61 6.36
CA VAL A 119 -1.14 5.04 6.16
C VAL A 119 -1.94 5.80 7.19
N VAL A 120 -1.29 6.73 7.87
CA VAL A 120 -1.90 7.59 8.88
C VAL A 120 -1.87 9.05 8.45
N GLU A 121 -2.89 9.79 8.82
CA GLU A 121 -2.97 11.24 8.72
C GLU A 121 -3.40 11.77 10.08
N ASN A 122 -2.60 12.66 10.68
CA ASN A 122 -2.82 13.16 12.06
C ASN A 122 -3.09 12.02 13.07
N ASN A 123 -2.26 10.99 13.04
CA ASN A 123 -2.37 9.77 13.85
C ASN A 123 -3.64 8.93 13.62
N THR A 124 -4.47 9.29 12.64
CA THR A 124 -5.67 8.54 12.29
C THR A 124 -5.35 7.64 11.08
N PRO A 125 -5.59 6.33 11.16
CA PRO A 125 -5.40 5.45 10.02
C PRO A 125 -6.44 5.75 8.94
N ILE A 126 -5.98 5.93 7.71
CA ILE A 126 -6.83 6.30 6.57
C ILE A 126 -6.94 5.23 5.50
N THR A 127 -5.92 4.42 5.34
CA THR A 127 -5.89 3.32 4.35
C THR A 127 -4.67 2.42 4.59
N VAL A 128 -4.52 1.39 3.76
CA VAL A 128 -3.32 0.54 3.68
C VAL A 128 -2.78 0.59 2.26
N ILE A 129 -1.48 0.83 2.10
CA ILE A 129 -0.80 0.68 0.81
C ILE A 129 -0.09 -0.68 0.77
N SER A 130 -0.20 -1.37 -0.35
CA SER A 130 0.44 -2.67 -0.58
C SER A 130 1.57 -2.58 -1.60
N ILE A 131 2.46 -3.57 -1.61
CA ILE A 131 3.48 -3.70 -2.66
C ILE A 131 2.86 -3.78 -4.06
N ARG A 132 1.65 -4.36 -4.17
CA ARG A 132 0.90 -4.45 -5.43
C ARG A 132 0.50 -3.07 -5.94
N ASP A 133 0.10 -2.16 -5.05
CA ASP A 133 -0.23 -0.77 -5.40
C ASP A 133 1.00 -0.04 -5.93
N LEU A 134 2.14 -0.23 -5.28
CA LEU A 134 3.40 0.38 -5.70
C LEU A 134 3.87 -0.18 -7.05
N LEU A 135 3.74 -1.50 -7.28
CA LEU A 135 4.07 -2.10 -8.58
C LEU A 135 3.15 -1.58 -9.70
N ALA A 136 1.85 -1.47 -9.44
CA ALA A 136 0.91 -0.91 -10.42
C ALA A 136 1.28 0.54 -10.78
N GLU A 137 1.65 1.36 -9.78
CA GLU A 137 2.15 2.72 -10.01
C GLU A 137 3.41 2.73 -10.85
N ALA A 138 4.40 1.86 -10.54
CA ALA A 138 5.64 1.77 -11.30
C ALA A 138 5.39 1.43 -12.77
N VAL A 139 4.54 0.45 -13.06
CA VAL A 139 4.19 0.06 -14.43
C VAL A 139 3.52 1.21 -15.18
N GLN A 140 2.55 1.89 -14.56
CA GLN A 140 1.87 3.03 -15.19
C GLN A 140 2.83 4.21 -15.42
N HIS A 141 3.72 4.47 -14.47
CA HIS A 141 4.72 5.53 -14.60
C HIS A 141 5.67 5.26 -15.77
N HIS A 142 6.24 4.05 -15.85
CA HIS A 142 7.14 3.68 -16.94
C HIS A 142 6.45 3.74 -18.32
N ALA A 143 5.20 3.30 -18.42
CA ALA A 143 4.44 3.40 -19.67
C ALA A 143 4.26 4.86 -20.13
N LYS A 144 4.00 5.79 -19.18
CA LYS A 144 3.92 7.22 -19.49
C LYS A 144 5.23 7.80 -19.95
N VAL A 145 6.34 7.47 -19.28
CA VAL A 145 7.69 7.94 -19.65
C VAL A 145 8.06 7.47 -21.04
N ILE A 146 7.82 6.21 -21.38
CA ILE A 146 8.09 5.65 -22.70
C ILE A 146 7.28 6.40 -23.77
N ALA A 147 5.97 6.58 -23.56
CA ALA A 147 5.10 7.27 -24.50
C ALA A 147 5.51 8.75 -24.71
N GLU A 148 6.00 9.42 -23.69
CA GLU A 148 6.48 10.80 -23.77
C GLU A 148 7.78 10.88 -24.55
N LEU A 149 8.74 9.99 -24.31
CA LEU A 149 9.99 9.90 -25.06
C LEU A 149 9.77 9.59 -26.54
N GLU A 150 8.84 8.70 -26.86
CA GLU A 150 8.46 8.40 -28.25
C GLU A 150 7.85 9.61 -28.94
N ARG A 151 7.01 10.37 -28.26
CA ARG A 151 6.40 11.59 -28.79
C ARG A 151 7.46 12.68 -29.07
N GLU A 152 8.39 12.89 -28.12
CA GLU A 152 9.49 13.83 -28.31
C GLU A 152 10.37 13.44 -29.48
N ARG A 153 10.70 12.15 -29.62
CA ARG A 153 11.47 11.64 -30.76
C ARG A 153 10.78 11.91 -32.10
N MET A 154 9.47 11.66 -32.16
CA MET A 154 8.68 11.94 -33.37
C MET A 154 8.67 13.42 -33.73
N THR A 155 8.53 14.28 -32.73
CA THR A 155 8.54 15.75 -32.93
C THR A 155 9.89 16.24 -33.46
N MET A 156 11.00 15.72 -32.94
CA MET A 156 12.33 16.04 -33.42
C MET A 156 12.53 15.63 -34.90
N LEU A 157 12.06 14.43 -35.26
CA LEU A 157 12.18 13.94 -36.64
C LEU A 157 11.34 14.75 -37.65
N THR A 158 10.18 15.25 -37.22
CA THR A 158 9.30 16.07 -38.08
C THR A 158 9.72 17.54 -38.15
N SER A 159 10.48 18.03 -37.15
CA SER A 159 10.97 19.41 -37.13
C SER A 159 12.26 19.62 -37.94
N THR A 160 12.90 18.54 -38.38
CA THR A 160 14.15 18.57 -39.15
C THR A 160 13.93 18.35 -40.66
N ALA A 161 12.70 18.16 -41.09
CA ALA A 161 12.28 18.03 -42.48
C ALA A 161 11.62 19.33 -42.99
#